data_cb0009b14f9209f79208f3bf41e849a8
#
_entry.id   cb0009b14f9209f79208f3bf41e849a8
#
_cell.length_a   1.000
_cell.length_b   1.000
_cell.length_c   1.000
_cell.angle_alpha   90.00
_cell.angle_beta   90.00
_cell.angle_gamma   90.00
#
_symmetry.space_group_name_H-M   'P 1'
#
loop_
_entity.id
_entity.type
_entity.pdbx_description
1 polymer ?
#
loop_
_entity_poly.entity_id
_entity_poly.type
_entity_poly.pdbx_seq_one_letter_code
_entity_poly.pdbx_strand_id
1 'polypeptide(L)'
;MHDALLWTINDFPAYGDISGWSTKGSLACPSCNYDKQSRWLRYGRKFSYIGHRRFLDIDHKFHKQKNSFDGHVDMRSAPIIVSKGEIMLQTDVIADHVFRKKIVNLPNKRKRGEEALIVWKKRSIFFTLPYWADHVLRHNLDVMHIEKNVFNNQHIVELGW
;
A
#
# COMPACT_ATOMS: atom_id res chain seq x y z
N MET A 1 -18.28 4.75 -29.73
CA MET A 1 -16.95 5.01 -29.17
C MET A 1 -16.81 4.13 -27.95
N HIS A 2 -15.73 3.37 -27.80
CA HIS A 2 -15.52 2.50 -26.65
C HIS A 2 -14.26 2.98 -25.95
N ASP A 3 -14.40 3.43 -24.71
CA ASP A 3 -13.30 3.93 -23.89
C ASP A 3 -12.99 2.94 -22.77
N ALA A 4 -11.73 2.82 -22.41
CA ALA A 4 -11.30 1.98 -21.31
C ALA A 4 -10.43 2.77 -20.34
N LEU A 5 -10.71 2.66 -19.05
CA LEU A 5 -9.86 3.20 -18.00
C LEU A 5 -8.70 2.23 -17.76
N LEU A 6 -7.46 2.65 -18.02
CA LEU A 6 -6.29 1.79 -17.88
C LEU A 6 -5.74 1.78 -16.46
N TRP A 7 -5.60 2.95 -15.84
CA TRP A 7 -5.16 3.11 -14.45
C TRP A 7 -5.56 4.50 -13.93
N THR A 8 -5.35 4.72 -12.64
CA THR A 8 -5.50 6.04 -12.02
C THR A 8 -4.17 6.50 -11.42
N ILE A 9 -3.93 7.80 -11.42
CA ILE A 9 -2.77 8.44 -10.77
C ILE A 9 -3.33 9.33 -9.67
N ASN A 10 -2.88 9.13 -8.44
CA ASN A 10 -3.49 9.75 -7.27
C ASN A 10 -2.43 10.17 -6.25
N ASP A 11 -2.74 11.19 -5.48
CA ASP A 11 -2.06 11.44 -4.23
C ASP A 11 -2.36 10.35 -3.20
N PHE A 12 -1.64 10.33 -2.09
CA PHE A 12 -1.74 9.24 -1.12
C PHE A 12 -3.14 9.13 -0.45
N PRO A 13 -3.83 10.24 -0.10
CA PRO A 13 -5.20 10.20 0.38
C PRO A 13 -6.19 9.64 -0.64
N ALA A 14 -6.19 10.16 -1.87
CA ALA A 14 -7.08 9.68 -2.93
C ALA A 14 -6.79 8.22 -3.32
N TYR A 15 -5.51 7.81 -3.32
CA TYR A 15 -5.10 6.43 -3.52
C TYR A 15 -5.79 5.46 -2.54
N GLY A 16 -5.85 5.85 -1.25
CA GLY A 16 -6.59 5.07 -0.24
C GLY A 16 -8.09 5.03 -0.47
N ASP A 17 -8.66 6.14 -0.90
CA ASP A 17 -10.10 6.22 -1.14
C ASP A 17 -10.53 5.49 -2.41
N ILE A 18 -9.77 5.58 -3.48
CA ILE A 18 -10.11 4.98 -4.76
C ILE A 18 -9.80 3.48 -4.76
N SER A 19 -8.67 3.05 -4.20
CA SER A 19 -8.33 1.63 -4.12
C SER A 19 -9.24 0.85 -3.18
N GLY A 20 -9.78 1.50 -2.15
CA GLY A 20 -10.51 0.85 -1.06
C GLY A 20 -9.61 0.21 0.00
N TRP A 21 -8.31 0.24 -0.19
CA TRP A 21 -7.30 -0.28 0.72
C TRP A 21 -6.91 0.74 1.79
N SER A 22 -6.60 0.28 3.00
CA SER A 22 -6.11 1.19 4.04
C SER A 22 -4.70 1.65 3.74
N THR A 23 -4.51 2.94 3.48
CA THR A 23 -3.19 3.56 3.33
C THR A 23 -2.58 4.00 4.66
N LYS A 24 -3.17 3.61 5.78
CA LYS A 24 -2.67 3.84 7.13
C LYS A 24 -2.29 2.52 7.79
N GLY A 25 -1.24 2.55 8.62
CA GLY A 25 -0.82 1.37 9.37
C GLY A 25 0.32 0.59 8.69
N SER A 26 0.53 -0.63 9.13
CA SER A 26 1.68 -1.47 8.70
C SER A 26 1.60 -1.92 7.24
N LEU A 27 0.41 -2.07 6.69
CA LEU A 27 0.15 -2.62 5.36
C LEU A 27 -0.37 -1.58 4.36
N ALA A 28 0.15 -0.37 4.35
CA ALA A 28 -0.40 0.77 3.62
C ALA A 28 -0.23 0.72 2.07
N CYS A 29 0.09 -0.41 1.49
CA CYS A 29 0.29 -0.54 0.04
C CYS A 29 -0.56 -1.68 -0.55
N PRO A 30 -1.59 -1.38 -1.36
CA PRO A 30 -2.41 -2.43 -1.98
C PRO A 30 -1.66 -3.29 -3.00
N SER A 31 -0.60 -2.77 -3.63
CA SER A 31 0.22 -3.55 -4.57
C SER A 31 1.10 -4.59 -3.87
N CYS A 32 1.69 -4.22 -2.71
CA CYS A 32 2.43 -5.18 -1.89
C CYS A 32 1.51 -6.09 -1.07
N ASN A 33 0.26 -5.69 -0.89
CA ASN A 33 -0.75 -6.39 -0.13
C ASN A 33 -0.25 -6.80 1.26
N TYR A 34 -0.47 -8.03 1.71
CA TYR A 34 -0.02 -8.54 3.00
C TYR A 34 1.49 -8.76 3.11
N ASP A 35 2.22 -8.76 1.99
CA ASP A 35 3.69 -8.86 1.95
C ASP A 35 4.40 -7.52 2.18
N LYS A 36 3.65 -6.46 2.48
CA LYS A 36 4.23 -5.15 2.82
C LYS A 36 4.97 -5.21 4.14
N GLN A 37 6.23 -4.77 4.14
CA GLN A 37 7.04 -4.72 5.34
C GLN A 37 7.11 -3.31 5.91
N SER A 38 6.93 -3.22 7.22
CA SER A 38 7.00 -1.96 7.93
C SER A 38 7.57 -2.12 9.33
N ARG A 39 8.13 -1.04 9.85
CA ARG A 39 8.63 -0.95 11.21
C ARG A 39 7.98 0.24 11.93
N TRP A 40 7.45 0.00 13.13
CA TRP A 40 6.92 1.07 13.95
C TRP A 40 8.05 1.92 14.54
N LEU A 41 8.02 3.22 14.29
CA LEU A 41 8.94 4.18 14.88
C LEU A 41 8.31 4.75 16.15
N ARG A 42 8.85 4.33 17.31
CA ARG A 42 8.31 4.68 18.64
C ARG A 42 8.22 6.18 18.86
N TYR A 43 9.30 6.91 18.57
CA TYR A 43 9.36 8.36 18.78
C TYR A 43 8.54 9.14 17.76
N GLY A 44 8.55 8.73 16.50
CA GLY A 44 7.77 9.35 15.44
C GLY A 44 6.30 8.97 15.42
N ARG A 45 5.87 7.97 16.22
CA ARG A 45 4.50 7.42 16.26
C ARG A 45 3.93 7.11 14.88
N LYS A 46 4.76 6.58 13.99
CA LYS A 46 4.40 6.26 12.61
C LYS A 46 5.08 4.98 12.14
N PHE A 47 4.54 4.37 11.11
CA PHE A 47 5.19 3.27 10.42
C PHE A 47 6.20 3.82 9.41
N SER A 48 7.40 3.24 9.39
CA SER A 48 8.35 3.37 8.30
C SER A 48 8.28 2.11 7.45
N TYR A 49 8.18 2.28 6.14
CA TYR A 49 8.12 1.15 5.21
C TYR A 49 9.54 0.78 4.78
N ILE A 50 9.86 -0.49 4.91
CA ILE A 50 11.20 -1.04 4.71
C ILE A 50 11.18 -2.13 3.64
N GLY A 51 12.38 -2.64 3.31
CA GLY A 51 12.52 -3.76 2.38
C GLY A 51 12.43 -3.34 0.91
N HIS A 52 12.72 -2.08 0.56
CA HIS A 52 12.64 -1.59 -0.82
C HIS A 52 13.70 -2.21 -1.73
N ARG A 53 14.83 -2.72 -1.17
CA ARG A 53 15.89 -3.40 -1.94
C ARG A 53 15.38 -4.63 -2.69
N ARG A 54 14.35 -5.28 -2.18
CA ARG A 54 13.76 -6.48 -2.80
C ARG A 54 13.14 -6.24 -4.18
N PHE A 55 12.96 -4.98 -4.59
CA PHE A 55 12.47 -4.61 -5.93
C PHE A 55 13.60 -4.41 -6.95
N LEU A 56 14.86 -4.47 -6.50
CA LEU A 56 16.02 -4.43 -7.37
C LEU A 56 16.32 -5.82 -7.91
N ASP A 57 17.03 -5.87 -9.04
CA ASP A 57 17.53 -7.13 -9.59
C ASP A 57 18.37 -7.87 -8.56
N ILE A 58 18.27 -9.19 -8.53
CA ILE A 58 18.88 -10.03 -7.49
C ILE A 58 20.41 -9.85 -7.38
N ASP A 59 21.07 -9.50 -8.49
CA ASP A 59 22.50 -9.27 -8.55
C ASP A 59 22.92 -7.85 -8.16
N HIS A 60 21.94 -6.97 -7.87
CA HIS A 60 22.23 -5.59 -7.57
C HIS A 60 23.04 -5.46 -6.27
N LYS A 61 24.11 -4.65 -6.32
CA LYS A 61 25.06 -4.46 -5.20
C LYS A 61 24.40 -4.09 -3.86
N PHE A 62 23.26 -3.40 -3.90
CA PHE A 62 22.56 -2.96 -2.69
C PHE A 62 21.99 -4.10 -1.85
N HIS A 63 21.74 -5.28 -2.42
CA HIS A 63 21.32 -6.44 -1.65
C HIS A 63 22.35 -6.83 -0.59
N LYS A 64 23.65 -6.75 -0.93
CA LYS A 64 24.78 -7.11 -0.07
C LYS A 64 25.27 -5.96 0.82
N GLN A 65 24.93 -4.73 0.48
CA GLN A 65 25.34 -3.55 1.24
C GLN A 65 24.61 -3.49 2.58
N LYS A 66 25.37 -3.49 3.68
CA LYS A 66 24.84 -3.42 5.04
C LYS A 66 24.83 -1.99 5.59
N ASN A 67 25.98 -1.31 5.46
CA ASN A 67 26.26 -0.06 6.16
C ASN A 67 25.39 1.12 5.69
N SER A 68 24.97 1.09 4.42
CA SER A 68 24.12 2.15 3.85
C SER A 68 22.62 1.94 4.14
N PHE A 69 22.27 0.87 4.88
CA PHE A 69 20.88 0.51 5.18
C PHE A 69 20.73 0.12 6.66
N ASP A 70 20.00 -0.94 6.93
CA ASP A 70 19.65 -1.40 8.27
C ASP A 70 20.68 -2.33 8.95
N GLY A 71 21.87 -2.45 8.38
CA GLY A 71 22.93 -3.30 8.89
C GLY A 71 22.85 -4.77 8.44
N HIS A 72 21.83 -5.13 7.67
CA HIS A 72 21.58 -6.50 7.22
C HIS A 72 21.66 -6.64 5.70
N VAL A 73 21.98 -7.85 5.24
CA VAL A 73 21.84 -8.27 3.83
C VAL A 73 20.36 -8.53 3.56
N ASP A 74 19.86 -8.08 2.42
CA ASP A 74 18.47 -8.33 2.00
C ASP A 74 18.44 -8.99 0.63
N MET A 75 18.36 -10.31 0.60
CA MET A 75 18.31 -11.12 -0.62
C MET A 75 16.88 -11.58 -0.96
N ARG A 76 15.85 -10.98 -0.35
CA ARG A 76 14.48 -11.35 -0.62
C ARG A 76 14.06 -10.91 -2.02
N SER A 77 13.27 -11.73 -2.68
CA SER A 77 12.62 -11.37 -3.95
C SER A 77 11.55 -10.29 -3.77
N ALA A 78 11.20 -9.63 -4.86
CA ALA A 78 10.07 -8.72 -4.90
C ALA A 78 8.77 -9.40 -4.42
N PRO A 79 7.81 -8.65 -3.88
CA PRO A 79 6.51 -9.19 -3.52
C PRO A 79 5.85 -9.85 -4.73
N ILE A 80 5.20 -10.98 -4.49
CA ILE A 80 4.41 -11.63 -5.54
C ILE A 80 3.19 -10.76 -5.84
N ILE A 81 2.95 -10.51 -7.12
CA ILE A 81 1.77 -9.78 -7.57
C ILE A 81 0.54 -10.62 -7.28
N VAL A 82 -0.37 -10.06 -6.50
CA VAL A 82 -1.60 -10.74 -6.08
C VAL A 82 -2.49 -10.98 -7.30
N SER A 83 -2.90 -12.24 -7.48
CA SER A 83 -3.76 -12.65 -8.59
C SER A 83 -5.16 -12.02 -8.52
N LYS A 84 -5.84 -11.96 -9.67
CA LYS A 84 -7.25 -11.53 -9.76
C LYS A 84 -8.12 -12.30 -8.79
N GLY A 85 -8.01 -13.63 -8.79
CA GLY A 85 -8.85 -14.50 -7.95
C GLY A 85 -8.67 -14.20 -6.47
N GLU A 86 -7.44 -14.01 -6.04
CA GLU A 86 -7.14 -13.69 -4.64
C GLU A 86 -7.67 -12.31 -4.23
N ILE A 87 -7.54 -11.27 -5.07
CA ILE A 87 -8.10 -9.96 -4.78
C ILE A 87 -9.63 -10.02 -4.71
N MET A 88 -10.26 -10.75 -5.62
CA MET A 88 -11.70 -10.93 -5.59
C MET A 88 -12.13 -11.61 -4.29
N LEU A 89 -11.47 -12.69 -3.87
CA LEU A 89 -11.74 -13.34 -2.59
C LEU A 89 -11.56 -12.41 -1.40
N GLN A 90 -10.51 -11.59 -1.39
CA GLN A 90 -10.28 -10.60 -0.33
C GLN A 90 -11.37 -9.53 -0.27
N THR A 91 -11.94 -9.15 -1.42
CA THR A 91 -12.94 -8.07 -1.52
C THR A 91 -14.38 -8.55 -1.47
N ASP A 92 -14.67 -9.82 -1.79
CA ASP A 92 -16.03 -10.38 -1.77
C ASP A 92 -16.63 -10.41 -0.36
N VAL A 93 -15.78 -10.58 0.66
CA VAL A 93 -16.21 -10.47 2.07
C VAL A 93 -16.78 -9.08 2.40
N ILE A 94 -16.47 -8.07 1.58
CA ILE A 94 -16.84 -6.67 1.80
C ILE A 94 -17.94 -6.22 0.83
N ALA A 95 -18.34 -7.08 -0.10
CA ALA A 95 -19.18 -6.73 -1.26
C ALA A 95 -20.56 -6.14 -0.92
N ASP A 96 -21.10 -6.41 0.27
CA ASP A 96 -22.44 -5.97 0.67
C ASP A 96 -22.49 -4.57 1.30
N HIS A 97 -21.38 -3.84 1.29
CA HIS A 97 -21.38 -2.49 1.86
C HIS A 97 -21.73 -1.45 0.82
N VAL A 98 -22.99 -1.08 0.83
CA VAL A 98 -23.56 0.05 0.10
C VAL A 98 -22.76 1.32 0.38
N PHE A 99 -22.31 1.98 -0.69
CA PHE A 99 -21.78 3.33 -0.66
C PHE A 99 -22.58 4.23 0.31
N ARG A 100 -21.93 4.79 1.34
CA ARG A 100 -22.44 5.78 2.31
C ARG A 100 -22.93 5.31 3.67
N LYS A 101 -22.99 4.05 4.04
CA LYS A 101 -23.29 3.71 5.44
C LYS A 101 -22.02 3.32 6.19
N LYS A 102 -21.74 4.01 7.31
CA LYS A 102 -20.77 3.53 8.30
C LYS A 102 -21.11 2.08 8.62
N ILE A 103 -20.14 1.20 8.54
CA ILE A 103 -20.28 -0.17 9.00
C ILE A 103 -20.56 -0.11 10.50
N VAL A 104 -21.81 -0.32 10.88
CA VAL A 104 -22.26 -0.17 12.27
C VAL A 104 -21.74 -1.30 13.17
N ASN A 105 -21.23 -2.40 12.60
CA ASN A 105 -20.93 -3.63 13.34
C ASN A 105 -19.52 -4.19 13.15
N LEU A 106 -18.56 -3.41 12.72
CA LEU A 106 -17.16 -3.82 12.90
C LEU A 106 -16.79 -3.64 14.39
N PRO A 107 -16.28 -4.68 15.08
CA PRO A 107 -15.92 -4.55 16.47
C PRO A 107 -14.88 -3.46 16.65
N ASN A 108 -15.29 -2.37 17.31
CA ASN A 108 -14.49 -1.17 17.52
C ASN A 108 -13.27 -1.37 18.45
N LYS A 109 -13.06 -2.56 18.98
CA LYS A 109 -11.90 -2.90 19.83
C LYS A 109 -11.30 -4.22 19.38
N ARG A 110 -10.16 -4.11 18.73
CA ARG A 110 -9.29 -5.24 18.45
C ARG A 110 -8.85 -5.86 19.76
N LYS A 111 -9.22 -7.12 20.02
CA LYS A 111 -8.58 -7.92 21.05
C LYS A 111 -7.15 -8.21 20.59
N ARG A 112 -6.19 -7.99 21.47
CA ARG A 112 -4.78 -8.26 21.24
C ARG A 112 -4.64 -9.78 20.99
N GLY A 113 -4.40 -10.20 19.74
CA GLY A 113 -4.23 -11.61 19.37
C GLY A 113 -5.11 -12.13 18.22
N GLU A 114 -6.10 -11.41 17.76
CA GLU A 114 -6.89 -11.78 16.57
C GLU A 114 -6.50 -10.89 15.39
N GLU A 115 -5.53 -11.32 14.63
CA GLU A 115 -5.05 -10.65 13.43
C GLU A 115 -5.75 -11.13 12.16
N ALA A 116 -7.02 -10.89 12.04
CA ALA A 116 -7.55 -10.62 10.71
C ALA A 116 -7.48 -9.10 10.50
N LEU A 117 -6.35 -8.61 10.03
CA LEU A 117 -6.20 -7.22 9.61
C LEU A 117 -7.15 -6.98 8.43
N ILE A 118 -8.37 -6.50 8.71
CA ILE A 118 -9.26 -6.02 7.66
C ILE A 118 -8.62 -4.75 7.10
N VAL A 119 -7.82 -4.91 6.08
CA VAL A 119 -7.10 -3.82 5.43
C VAL A 119 -7.98 -3.15 4.39
N TRP A 120 -8.88 -3.90 3.77
CA TRP A 120 -9.90 -3.40 2.86
C TRP A 120 -10.99 -2.64 3.63
N LYS A 121 -11.18 -1.38 3.33
CA LYS A 121 -12.23 -0.53 3.94
C LYS A 121 -13.53 -0.58 3.16
N LYS A 122 -13.42 -0.76 1.85
CA LYS A 122 -14.53 -0.82 0.91
C LYS A 122 -14.08 -1.53 -0.36
N ARG A 123 -15.01 -2.07 -1.10
CA ARG A 123 -14.74 -2.52 -2.47
C ARG A 123 -14.72 -1.29 -3.38
N SER A 124 -13.66 -1.10 -4.13
CA SER A 124 -13.58 -0.01 -5.11
C SER A 124 -14.64 -0.17 -6.19
N ILE A 125 -15.26 0.94 -6.60
CA ILE A 125 -16.23 0.94 -7.71
C ILE A 125 -15.62 0.41 -9.01
N PHE A 126 -14.32 0.55 -9.20
CA PHE A 126 -13.64 0.06 -10.39
C PHE A 126 -13.68 -1.46 -10.52
N PHE A 127 -13.88 -2.22 -9.44
CA PHE A 127 -14.08 -3.67 -9.53
C PHE A 127 -15.42 -4.08 -10.18
N THR A 128 -16.29 -3.12 -10.49
CA THR A 128 -17.45 -3.37 -11.36
C THR A 128 -17.08 -3.46 -12.84
N LEU A 129 -15.90 -2.94 -13.22
CA LEU A 129 -15.38 -3.07 -14.58
C LEU A 129 -14.82 -4.48 -14.77
N PRO A 130 -15.25 -5.20 -15.82
CA PRO A 130 -14.94 -6.63 -15.97
C PRO A 130 -13.45 -6.94 -16.10
N TYR A 131 -12.66 -5.97 -16.57
CA TYR A 131 -11.23 -6.10 -16.82
C TYR A 131 -10.36 -5.52 -15.69
N TRP A 132 -10.93 -4.74 -14.75
CA TRP A 132 -10.14 -3.99 -13.76
C TRP A 132 -9.31 -4.88 -12.84
N ALA A 133 -9.86 -6.01 -12.44
CA ALA A 133 -9.16 -6.95 -11.58
C ALA A 133 -7.95 -7.61 -12.25
N ASP A 134 -7.91 -7.63 -13.60
CA ASP A 134 -6.80 -8.20 -14.37
C ASP A 134 -5.60 -7.26 -14.50
N HIS A 135 -5.77 -5.97 -14.21
CA HIS A 135 -4.67 -5.02 -14.25
C HIS A 135 -3.66 -5.27 -13.13
N VAL A 136 -2.39 -5.31 -13.50
CA VAL A 136 -1.25 -5.41 -12.56
C VAL A 136 -1.13 -4.13 -11.74
N LEU A 137 -1.20 -2.98 -12.42
CA LEU A 137 -1.14 -1.65 -11.82
C LEU A 137 -2.50 -0.97 -11.99
N ARG A 138 -3.34 -1.05 -10.99
CA ARG A 138 -4.69 -0.45 -11.00
C ARG A 138 -4.67 1.02 -10.61
N HIS A 139 -3.87 1.32 -9.61
CA HIS A 139 -3.75 2.64 -9.03
C HIS A 139 -2.27 2.96 -8.86
N ASN A 140 -1.84 4.13 -9.30
CA ASN A 140 -0.49 4.64 -9.16
C ASN A 140 -0.47 5.84 -8.23
N LEU A 141 0.65 6.02 -7.55
CA LEU A 141 0.90 7.23 -6.79
C LEU A 141 1.42 8.33 -7.71
N ASP A 142 1.01 9.55 -7.42
CA ASP A 142 1.54 10.74 -8.08
C ASP A 142 3.00 10.98 -7.67
N VAL A 143 3.91 10.73 -8.59
CA VAL A 143 5.36 10.85 -8.38
C VAL A 143 5.74 12.30 -8.07
N MET A 144 5.13 13.27 -8.74
CA MET A 144 5.41 14.70 -8.50
C MET A 144 5.07 15.11 -7.08
N HIS A 145 3.96 14.60 -6.54
CA HIS A 145 3.57 14.86 -5.16
C HIS A 145 4.55 14.22 -4.16
N ILE A 146 5.04 13.03 -4.47
CA ILE A 146 6.06 12.35 -3.64
C ILE A 146 7.37 13.14 -3.64
N GLU A 147 7.86 13.54 -4.82
CA GLU A 147 9.09 14.33 -4.97
C GLU A 147 9.00 15.65 -4.22
N LYS A 148 7.88 16.38 -4.35
CA LYS A 148 7.63 17.60 -3.59
C LYS A 148 7.72 17.38 -2.07
N ASN A 149 7.13 16.30 -1.57
CA ASN A 149 7.16 15.98 -0.15
C ASN A 149 8.59 15.64 0.33
N VAL A 150 9.36 14.92 -0.48
CA VAL A 150 10.77 14.61 -0.18
C VAL A 150 11.59 15.90 -0.14
N PHE A 151 11.45 16.75 -1.15
CA PHE A 151 12.14 18.04 -1.23
C PHE A 151 11.83 18.93 -0.02
N ASN A 152 10.56 19.10 0.32
CA ASN A 152 10.16 19.91 1.48
C ASN A 152 10.73 19.36 2.79
N ASN A 153 10.79 18.05 2.96
CA ASN A 153 11.37 17.43 4.16
C ASN A 153 12.89 17.60 4.22
N GLN A 154 13.60 17.58 3.10
CA GLN A 154 15.04 17.84 3.06
C GLN A 154 15.36 19.28 3.46
N HIS A 155 14.63 20.24 2.95
CA HIS A 155 14.79 21.64 3.32
C HIS A 155 14.58 21.91 4.82
N ILE A 156 13.64 21.21 5.44
CA ILE A 156 13.41 21.33 6.90
C ILE A 156 14.63 20.82 7.69
N VAL A 157 15.26 19.73 7.23
CA VAL A 157 16.44 19.16 7.88
C VAL A 157 17.65 20.08 7.72
N GLU A 158 17.84 20.73 6.57
CA GLU A 158 18.94 21.67 6.34
C GLU A 158 18.79 22.97 7.12
N LEU A 159 17.56 23.39 7.43
CA LEU A 159 17.28 24.59 8.22
C LEU A 159 17.31 24.36 9.74
N GLY A 160 17.59 23.15 10.20
CA GLY A 160 17.87 22.85 11.61
C GLY A 160 16.67 22.93 12.56
N TRP A 161 15.44 22.68 12.06
CA TRP A 161 14.22 22.59 12.88
C TRP A 161 13.88 21.14 13.25
#